data_c015c38a0c35cf92bfdebacc8f82c6f3
#
_entry.id   c015c38a0c35cf92bfdebacc8f82c6f3
#
_cell.length_a   1.000
_cell.length_b   1.000
_cell.length_c   1.000
_cell.angle_alpha   90.00
_cell.angle_beta   90.00
_cell.angle_gamma   90.00
#
_symmetry.space_group_name_H-M   'P 1'
#
loop_
_entity.id
_entity.type
_entity.pdbx_description
1 polymer ?
#
loop_
_entity_poly.entity_id
_entity_poly.type
_entity_poly.pdbx_seq_one_letter_code
_entity_poly.pdbx_strand_id
1 'polypeptide(L)'
;MPAPKSQLPEIGWSATDVFDSLEVMRARDVRWREGRAFSLAYNAGPDALAVAEEAYRRFSGENALSTDAFPSLKQIQAEVVAMAGVWLGATPNSAGFMTSGGTESILMAVKAARDRLLAERQIRLPNMVLPTSAHAAFAKAGAYFGVEVRRVAVGPDWRADVSAMRSCVDENTVLIVGSAPQYPQGVVDDIVSIAKIASDAKINCHVDACMGGVTLAYLERLGEKIAPWNLQVPGVSSISVDLHKFGYTSKGASVIMYASKHLRSYQGFVTSDWLGGMYGSSGVLGTKSGGSMASAWAVMHFLGDDGYLRLTRQAREATLQLASIIRNSPELVLRAEPESTLLCFGAQDPNSLNVFAVADELSKRGWYVDRQTPPDSLHCTVNAIHHDKIDWFANDLRNSVETVLSQ
;
A
#
# COMPACT_ATOMS: atom_id res chain seq x y z
N MET A 1 -18.02 -5.64 25.24
CA MET A 1 -16.71 -5.20 25.74
C MET A 1 -16.90 -4.57 27.08
N PRO A 2 -16.00 -4.75 28.09
CA PRO A 2 -16.07 -3.98 29.31
C PRO A 2 -15.93 -2.48 28.96
N ALA A 3 -16.61 -1.62 29.72
CA ALA A 3 -16.50 -0.18 29.52
C ALA A 3 -15.03 0.25 29.61
N PRO A 4 -14.57 1.19 28.76
CA PRO A 4 -13.19 1.66 28.81
C PRO A 4 -12.91 2.30 30.19
N LYS A 5 -11.75 1.99 30.77
CA LYS A 5 -11.30 2.65 31.99
C LYS A 5 -11.02 4.12 31.66
N SER A 6 -11.72 5.04 32.29
CA SER A 6 -11.67 6.48 31.97
C SER A 6 -10.70 7.27 32.83
N GLN A 7 -10.03 6.64 33.81
CA GLN A 7 -9.14 7.31 34.75
C GLN A 7 -7.78 6.59 34.82
N LEU A 8 -6.72 7.36 35.05
CA LEU A 8 -5.44 6.78 35.42
C LEU A 8 -5.56 6.02 36.72
N PRO A 9 -4.86 4.90 36.89
CA PRO A 9 -4.77 4.24 38.18
C PRO A 9 -4.10 5.16 39.17
N GLU A 10 -4.58 5.19 40.44
CA GLU A 10 -3.96 5.98 41.52
C GLU A 10 -2.53 5.53 41.79
N ILE A 11 -2.29 4.24 41.68
CA ILE A 11 -0.95 3.64 41.81
C ILE A 11 -0.58 3.01 40.48
N GLY A 12 0.63 3.28 39.99
CA GLY A 12 1.15 2.70 38.73
C GLY A 12 1.20 1.16 38.83
N TRP A 13 0.91 0.52 37.72
CA TRP A 13 0.96 -0.94 37.61
C TRP A 13 2.41 -1.42 37.48
N SER A 14 2.66 -2.68 37.82
CA SER A 14 3.92 -3.33 37.46
C SER A 14 4.04 -3.50 35.96
N ALA A 15 5.26 -3.60 35.43
CA ALA A 15 5.47 -3.87 33.99
C ALA A 15 4.80 -5.19 33.58
N THR A 16 4.81 -6.21 34.43
CA THR A 16 4.13 -7.49 34.15
C THR A 16 2.63 -7.29 33.99
N ASP A 17 1.96 -6.59 34.94
CA ASP A 17 0.53 -6.34 34.88
C ASP A 17 0.14 -5.53 33.61
N VAL A 18 0.99 -4.58 33.21
CA VAL A 18 0.80 -3.80 31.98
C VAL A 18 0.84 -4.71 30.76
N PHE A 19 1.88 -5.57 30.63
CA PHE A 19 2.02 -6.44 29.48
C PHE A 19 0.95 -7.53 29.43
N ASP A 20 0.61 -8.14 30.55
CA ASP A 20 -0.48 -9.12 30.64
C ASP A 20 -1.82 -8.51 30.22
N SER A 21 -2.09 -7.26 30.63
CA SER A 21 -3.28 -6.53 30.21
C SER A 21 -3.31 -6.29 28.70
N LEU A 22 -2.18 -5.96 28.07
CA LEU A 22 -2.09 -5.79 26.62
C LEU A 22 -2.33 -7.11 25.89
N GLU A 23 -1.80 -8.23 26.39
CA GLU A 23 -2.07 -9.56 25.81
C GLU A 23 -3.56 -9.94 25.89
N VAL A 24 -4.23 -9.65 27.02
CA VAL A 24 -5.67 -9.86 27.17
C VAL A 24 -6.46 -9.02 26.16
N MET A 25 -6.06 -7.76 25.92
CA MET A 25 -6.70 -6.90 24.92
C MET A 25 -6.53 -7.49 23.51
N ARG A 26 -5.33 -7.99 23.18
CA ARG A 26 -4.97 -8.56 21.87
C ARG A 26 -5.61 -9.93 21.60
N ALA A 27 -6.12 -10.63 22.60
CA ALA A 27 -6.65 -11.99 22.46
C ALA A 27 -7.82 -12.13 21.46
N ARG A 28 -8.45 -10.99 21.07
CA ARG A 28 -9.54 -10.96 20.08
C ARG A 28 -9.08 -10.55 18.68
N ASP A 29 -7.81 -10.19 18.51
CA ASP A 29 -7.29 -9.82 17.19
C ASP A 29 -7.22 -11.05 16.29
N VAL A 30 -7.32 -10.81 14.97
CA VAL A 30 -7.10 -11.87 14.00
C VAL A 30 -5.68 -12.45 14.16
N ARG A 31 -5.56 -13.76 14.09
CA ARG A 31 -4.28 -14.47 14.25
C ARG A 31 -3.41 -14.37 13.01
N TRP A 32 -3.06 -13.13 12.63
CA TRP A 32 -2.32 -12.84 11.40
C TRP A 32 -0.90 -13.45 11.39
N ARG A 33 -0.27 -13.65 12.57
CA ARG A 33 1.03 -14.33 12.68
C ARG A 33 0.96 -15.79 12.24
N GLU A 34 -0.23 -16.39 12.28
CA GLU A 34 -0.51 -17.75 11.80
C GLU A 34 -0.96 -17.79 10.33
N GLY A 35 -0.98 -16.65 9.62
CA GLY A 35 -1.45 -16.55 8.25
C GLY A 35 -2.97 -16.56 8.09
N ARG A 36 -3.72 -16.13 9.12
CA ARG A 36 -5.19 -16.09 9.11
C ARG A 36 -5.80 -14.82 8.54
N ALA A 37 -4.97 -13.89 8.06
CA ALA A 37 -5.41 -12.62 7.51
C ALA A 37 -4.92 -12.44 6.06
N PHE A 38 -5.86 -12.37 5.12
CA PHE A 38 -5.58 -12.07 3.70
C PHE A 38 -5.57 -10.56 3.40
N SER A 39 -5.41 -9.72 4.41
CA SER A 39 -5.31 -8.27 4.29
C SER A 39 -4.70 -7.69 5.56
N LEU A 40 -4.31 -6.42 5.51
CA LEU A 40 -3.85 -5.59 6.63
C LEU A 40 -2.53 -6.02 7.29
N ALA A 41 -2.16 -7.30 7.28
CA ALA A 41 -0.95 -7.83 7.89
C ALA A 41 -0.10 -8.60 6.87
N TYR A 42 1.21 -8.45 6.98
CA TYR A 42 2.19 -9.05 6.06
C TYR A 42 3.24 -9.76 6.90
N ASN A 43 3.54 -11.00 6.57
CA ASN A 43 4.40 -11.85 7.38
C ASN A 43 5.34 -12.68 6.50
N ALA A 44 6.64 -12.46 6.69
CA ALA A 44 7.72 -13.19 6.01
C ALA A 44 8.25 -14.38 6.84
N GLY A 45 7.63 -14.65 7.98
CA GLY A 45 8.07 -15.66 8.94
C GLY A 45 8.60 -15.04 10.25
N PRO A 46 8.80 -15.89 11.27
CA PRO A 46 9.11 -15.43 12.63
C PRO A 46 10.44 -14.68 12.72
N ASP A 47 11.46 -15.09 11.97
CA ASP A 47 12.80 -14.48 12.05
C ASP A 47 12.80 -13.05 11.52
N ALA A 48 12.16 -12.81 10.37
CA ALA A 48 12.03 -11.47 9.81
C ALA A 48 11.18 -10.55 10.71
N LEU A 49 10.14 -11.11 11.34
CA LEU A 49 9.31 -10.39 12.29
C LEU A 49 10.12 -9.99 13.53
N ALA A 50 10.93 -10.90 14.08
CA ALA A 50 11.78 -10.63 15.23
C ALA A 50 12.82 -9.53 14.94
N VAL A 51 13.43 -9.55 13.76
CA VAL A 51 14.35 -8.48 13.31
C VAL A 51 13.63 -7.14 13.20
N ALA A 52 12.42 -7.14 12.62
CA ALA A 52 11.62 -5.93 12.48
C ALA A 52 11.24 -5.31 13.83
N GLU A 53 10.78 -6.13 14.77
CA GLU A 53 10.35 -5.71 16.10
C GLU A 53 11.54 -5.21 16.94
N GLU A 54 12.68 -5.89 16.90
CA GLU A 54 13.87 -5.48 17.66
C GLU A 54 14.49 -4.19 17.10
N ALA A 55 14.59 -4.05 15.77
CA ALA A 55 15.08 -2.80 15.18
C ALA A 55 14.17 -1.62 15.52
N TYR A 56 12.84 -1.83 15.47
CA TYR A 56 11.87 -0.82 15.88
C TYR A 56 12.06 -0.41 17.32
N ARG A 57 12.18 -1.37 18.24
CA ARG A 57 12.37 -1.12 19.67
C ARG A 57 13.61 -0.28 19.93
N ARG A 58 14.73 -0.58 19.25
CA ARG A 58 16.02 0.13 19.44
C ARG A 58 15.99 1.59 19.04
N PHE A 59 15.15 1.95 18.05
CA PHE A 59 15.06 3.30 17.50
C PHE A 59 13.72 3.99 17.79
N SER A 60 12.95 3.47 18.75
CA SER A 60 11.61 4.01 19.06
C SER A 60 11.64 5.42 19.65
N GLY A 61 12.73 5.78 20.31
CA GLY A 61 12.92 7.07 20.99
C GLY A 61 13.53 8.17 20.11
N GLU A 62 14.21 7.81 19.00
CA GLU A 62 14.86 8.77 18.11
C GLU A 62 13.81 9.50 17.26
N ASN A 63 13.97 10.84 17.16
CA ASN A 63 13.03 11.70 16.47
C ASN A 63 13.44 11.95 15.02
N ALA A 64 12.73 11.35 14.08
CA ALA A 64 13.00 11.48 12.65
C ALA A 64 12.57 12.84 12.03
N LEU A 65 12.07 13.79 12.82
CA LEU A 65 11.87 15.17 12.37
C LEU A 65 13.21 15.88 12.21
N SER A 66 14.17 15.64 13.13
CA SER A 66 15.48 16.32 13.14
C SER A 66 16.61 15.31 12.88
N THR A 67 16.96 15.14 11.61
CA THR A 67 18.07 14.25 11.21
C THR A 67 19.45 14.85 11.50
N ASP A 68 19.55 16.10 11.89
CA ASP A 68 20.82 16.71 12.33
C ASP A 68 21.14 16.30 13.74
N ALA A 69 20.12 16.15 14.61
CA ALA A 69 20.28 15.59 15.96
C ALA A 69 20.44 14.07 15.93
N PHE A 70 19.89 13.39 14.93
CA PHE A 70 19.91 11.94 14.75
C PHE A 70 20.50 11.55 13.38
N PRO A 71 21.83 11.70 13.16
CA PRO A 71 22.46 11.42 11.86
C PRO A 71 22.33 9.97 11.41
N SER A 72 22.16 9.02 12.33
CA SER A 72 21.83 7.63 11.98
C SER A 72 20.53 7.50 11.19
N LEU A 73 19.50 8.27 11.53
CA LEU A 73 18.23 8.26 10.81
C LEU A 73 18.36 8.87 9.41
N LYS A 74 19.26 9.86 9.23
CA LYS A 74 19.58 10.41 7.92
C LYS A 74 20.20 9.35 7.00
N GLN A 75 21.16 8.57 7.53
CA GLN A 75 21.79 7.47 6.81
C GLN A 75 20.79 6.36 6.49
N ILE A 76 20.04 5.88 7.49
CA ILE A 76 19.00 4.87 7.33
C ILE A 76 18.02 5.27 6.22
N GLN A 77 17.49 6.50 6.27
CA GLN A 77 16.57 7.00 5.24
C GLN A 77 17.20 6.99 3.85
N ALA A 78 18.44 7.45 3.73
CA ALA A 78 19.11 7.51 2.44
C ALA A 78 19.31 6.11 1.84
N GLU A 79 19.72 5.15 2.65
CA GLU A 79 19.94 3.76 2.22
C GLU A 79 18.63 3.04 1.88
N VAL A 80 17.58 3.18 2.70
CA VAL A 80 16.26 2.59 2.43
C VAL A 80 15.66 3.16 1.15
N VAL A 81 15.75 4.49 0.95
CA VAL A 81 15.27 5.14 -0.28
C VAL A 81 16.07 4.67 -1.50
N ALA A 82 17.38 4.49 -1.37
CA ALA A 82 18.22 4.00 -2.46
C ALA A 82 17.86 2.54 -2.83
N MET A 83 17.73 1.66 -1.84
CA MET A 83 17.33 0.25 -2.06
C MET A 83 15.94 0.14 -2.69
N ALA A 84 14.95 0.88 -2.16
CA ALA A 84 13.61 0.93 -2.75
C ALA A 84 13.63 1.51 -4.17
N GLY A 85 14.51 2.46 -4.43
CA GLY A 85 14.71 3.06 -5.76
C GLY A 85 15.09 2.04 -6.83
N VAL A 86 15.82 0.98 -6.48
CA VAL A 86 16.15 -0.11 -7.42
C VAL A 86 14.88 -0.80 -7.92
N TRP A 87 13.97 -1.13 -7.03
CA TRP A 87 12.68 -1.75 -7.40
C TRP A 87 11.81 -0.82 -8.25
N LEU A 88 11.86 0.47 -7.95
CA LEU A 88 11.02 1.49 -8.58
C LEU A 88 11.60 2.07 -9.88
N GLY A 89 12.75 1.56 -10.35
CA GLY A 89 13.38 2.05 -11.58
C GLY A 89 13.95 3.47 -11.47
N ALA A 90 14.42 3.86 -10.28
CA ALA A 90 15.01 5.17 -10.04
C ALA A 90 16.28 5.39 -10.83
N THR A 91 16.53 6.64 -11.23
CA THR A 91 17.74 7.11 -11.90
C THR A 91 18.56 8.00 -10.95
N PRO A 92 19.81 8.39 -11.30
CA PRO A 92 20.59 9.35 -10.50
C PRO A 92 19.91 10.70 -10.26
N ASN A 93 18.93 11.09 -11.09
CA ASN A 93 18.15 12.29 -10.93
C ASN A 93 16.98 12.13 -9.97
N SER A 94 16.55 10.90 -9.70
CA SER A 94 15.42 10.59 -8.84
C SER A 94 15.71 10.99 -7.39
N ALA A 95 14.65 11.31 -6.66
CA ALA A 95 14.76 11.67 -5.25
C ALA A 95 13.54 11.16 -4.47
N GLY A 96 13.79 10.45 -3.37
CA GLY A 96 12.75 9.85 -2.55
C GLY A 96 12.71 10.39 -1.12
N PHE A 97 11.70 9.92 -0.39
CA PHE A 97 11.49 10.23 1.02
C PHE A 97 10.72 9.10 1.70
N MET A 98 11.10 8.74 2.92
CA MET A 98 10.34 7.79 3.74
C MET A 98 9.15 8.47 4.40
N THR A 99 7.96 7.97 4.10
CA THR A 99 6.69 8.37 4.70
C THR A 99 6.19 7.33 5.71
N SER A 100 5.18 7.68 6.47
CA SER A 100 4.56 6.79 7.47
C SER A 100 3.62 5.73 6.87
N GLY A 101 3.39 5.76 5.56
CA GLY A 101 2.51 4.82 4.86
C GLY A 101 2.06 5.35 3.52
N GLY A 102 1.42 4.48 2.72
CA GLY A 102 0.92 4.81 1.38
C GLY A 102 -0.02 6.01 1.37
N THR A 103 -0.84 6.17 2.40
CA THR A 103 -1.71 7.36 2.52
C THR A 103 -0.87 8.65 2.56
N GLU A 104 0.20 8.72 3.35
CA GLU A 104 1.07 9.88 3.37
C GLU A 104 1.81 10.06 2.05
N SER A 105 2.29 8.97 1.43
CA SER A 105 2.92 9.02 0.12
C SER A 105 2.00 9.62 -0.94
N ILE A 106 0.73 9.19 -0.97
CA ILE A 106 -0.30 9.72 -1.87
C ILE A 106 -0.60 11.21 -1.57
N LEU A 107 -0.77 11.57 -0.29
CA LEU A 107 -0.95 12.96 0.12
C LEU A 107 0.19 13.84 -0.40
N MET A 108 1.43 13.39 -0.27
CA MET A 108 2.61 14.13 -0.73
C MET A 108 2.69 14.22 -2.25
N ALA A 109 2.29 13.16 -2.98
CA ALA A 109 2.21 13.19 -4.44
C ALA A 109 1.21 14.23 -4.93
N VAL A 110 0.01 14.27 -4.34
CA VAL A 110 -1.04 15.24 -4.69
C VAL A 110 -0.62 16.66 -4.34
N LYS A 111 -0.06 16.88 -3.12
CA LYS A 111 0.47 18.19 -2.71
C LYS A 111 1.55 18.68 -3.68
N ALA A 112 2.54 17.84 -3.99
CA ALA A 112 3.64 18.23 -4.86
C ALA A 112 3.16 18.56 -6.28
N ALA A 113 2.20 17.80 -6.82
CA ALA A 113 1.62 18.07 -8.13
C ALA A 113 0.83 19.39 -8.14
N ARG A 114 0.00 19.63 -7.13
CA ARG A 114 -0.74 20.89 -6.96
C ARG A 114 0.21 22.07 -6.88
N ASP A 115 1.17 22.02 -5.95
CA ASP A 115 2.05 23.16 -5.66
C ASP A 115 2.95 23.49 -6.85
N ARG A 116 3.41 22.47 -7.59
CA ARG A 116 4.14 22.64 -8.83
C ARG A 116 3.33 23.44 -9.84
N LEU A 117 2.12 23.02 -10.16
CA LEU A 117 1.32 23.64 -11.22
C LEU A 117 0.75 24.99 -10.79
N LEU A 118 0.50 25.21 -9.49
CA LEU A 118 0.20 26.53 -8.95
C LEU A 118 1.37 27.49 -9.17
N ALA A 119 2.60 27.06 -8.94
CA ALA A 119 3.80 27.88 -9.12
C ALA A 119 4.13 28.11 -10.59
N GLU A 120 4.01 27.09 -11.45
CA GLU A 120 4.41 27.14 -12.86
C GLU A 120 3.34 27.76 -13.77
N ARG A 121 2.04 27.61 -13.45
CA ARG A 121 0.92 27.98 -14.34
C ARG A 121 -0.16 28.84 -13.70
N GLN A 122 -0.04 29.16 -12.41
CA GLN A 122 -1.04 29.96 -11.67
C GLN A 122 -2.46 29.37 -11.72
N ILE A 123 -2.59 28.05 -11.72
CA ILE A 123 -3.87 27.32 -11.70
C ILE A 123 -4.65 27.71 -10.44
N ARG A 124 -5.95 28.00 -10.55
CA ARG A 124 -6.78 28.42 -9.41
C ARG A 124 -7.68 27.31 -8.86
N LEU A 125 -8.14 26.43 -9.71
CA LEU A 125 -9.09 25.33 -9.37
C LEU A 125 -8.47 24.00 -9.77
N PRO A 126 -7.43 23.54 -9.03
CA PRO A 126 -6.72 22.31 -9.39
C PRO A 126 -7.63 21.09 -9.32
N ASN A 127 -7.50 20.21 -10.30
CA ASN A 127 -8.15 18.90 -10.29
C ASN A 127 -7.17 17.76 -10.58
N MET A 128 -7.57 16.54 -10.22
CA MET A 128 -6.85 15.31 -10.55
C MET A 128 -7.78 14.30 -11.19
N VAL A 129 -7.25 13.55 -12.16
CA VAL A 129 -7.98 12.49 -12.89
C VAL A 129 -7.47 11.14 -12.44
N LEU A 130 -8.38 10.26 -12.04
CA LEU A 130 -8.05 8.92 -11.56
C LEU A 130 -9.18 7.91 -11.83
N PRO A 131 -8.87 6.60 -11.96
CA PRO A 131 -9.89 5.57 -12.11
C PRO A 131 -10.65 5.35 -10.80
N THR A 132 -11.85 4.78 -10.89
CA THR A 132 -12.65 4.40 -9.70
C THR A 132 -11.95 3.36 -8.82
N SER A 133 -11.00 2.59 -9.38
CA SER A 133 -10.16 1.63 -8.67
C SER A 133 -9.02 2.25 -7.84
N ALA A 134 -8.70 3.53 -8.07
CA ALA A 134 -7.63 4.21 -7.33
C ALA A 134 -7.95 4.33 -5.84
N HIS A 135 -6.93 4.17 -5.00
CA HIS A 135 -7.07 4.11 -3.54
C HIS A 135 -7.78 5.35 -2.97
N ALA A 136 -8.62 5.14 -1.96
CA ALA A 136 -9.42 6.20 -1.33
C ALA A 136 -8.60 7.36 -0.74
N ALA A 137 -7.30 7.16 -0.48
CA ALA A 137 -6.40 8.22 -0.03
C ALA A 137 -6.27 9.39 -1.01
N PHE A 138 -6.51 9.19 -2.31
CA PHE A 138 -6.58 10.29 -3.28
C PHE A 138 -7.77 11.20 -3.02
N ALA A 139 -8.95 10.65 -2.69
CA ALA A 139 -10.09 11.46 -2.30
C ALA A 139 -9.82 12.25 -1.01
N LYS A 140 -9.15 11.61 -0.04
CA LYS A 140 -8.70 12.27 1.20
C LYS A 140 -7.72 13.42 0.88
N ALA A 141 -6.75 13.19 -0.02
CA ALA A 141 -5.81 14.22 -0.44
C ALA A 141 -6.52 15.39 -1.15
N GLY A 142 -7.49 15.10 -2.02
CA GLY A 142 -8.33 16.11 -2.67
C GLY A 142 -9.05 17.00 -1.66
N ALA A 143 -9.68 16.37 -0.66
CA ALA A 143 -10.38 17.09 0.41
C ALA A 143 -9.43 17.96 1.26
N TYR A 144 -8.23 17.45 1.58
CA TYR A 144 -7.27 18.17 2.42
C TYR A 144 -6.59 19.34 1.71
N PHE A 145 -6.32 19.18 0.41
CA PHE A 145 -5.51 20.12 -0.36
C PHE A 145 -6.32 20.97 -1.35
N GLY A 146 -7.65 20.86 -1.36
CA GLY A 146 -8.50 21.63 -2.26
C GLY A 146 -8.28 21.25 -3.73
N VAL A 147 -8.09 19.97 -4.03
CA VAL A 147 -7.94 19.45 -5.40
C VAL A 147 -9.21 18.66 -5.75
N GLU A 148 -9.92 19.09 -6.78
CA GLU A 148 -11.10 18.37 -7.28
C GLU A 148 -10.72 16.96 -7.74
N VAL A 149 -11.53 15.96 -7.38
CA VAL A 149 -11.32 14.57 -7.77
C VAL A 149 -12.24 14.20 -8.91
N ARG A 150 -11.71 13.97 -10.09
CA ARG A 150 -12.44 13.49 -11.29
C ARG A 150 -12.23 11.99 -11.45
N ARG A 151 -13.25 11.22 -11.10
CA ARG A 151 -13.20 9.76 -11.19
C ARG A 151 -13.72 9.29 -12.54
N VAL A 152 -12.97 8.39 -13.16
CA VAL A 152 -13.32 7.71 -14.41
C VAL A 152 -13.62 6.24 -14.10
N ALA A 153 -14.67 5.69 -14.66
CA ALA A 153 -14.97 4.27 -14.51
C ALA A 153 -13.82 3.41 -15.06
N VAL A 154 -13.64 2.22 -14.47
CA VAL A 154 -12.74 1.21 -15.03
C VAL A 154 -13.40 0.51 -16.24
N GLY A 155 -12.57 -0.04 -17.12
CA GLY A 155 -13.02 -0.90 -18.22
C GLY A 155 -13.54 -2.27 -17.74
N PRO A 156 -14.02 -3.11 -18.66
CA PRO A 156 -14.51 -4.45 -18.36
C PRO A 156 -13.41 -5.39 -17.83
N ASP A 157 -12.15 -5.05 -18.04
CA ASP A 157 -10.96 -5.73 -17.53
C ASP A 157 -10.45 -5.14 -16.21
N TRP A 158 -11.23 -4.27 -15.58
CA TRP A 158 -10.96 -3.56 -14.33
C TRP A 158 -9.82 -2.55 -14.39
N ARG A 159 -9.20 -2.31 -15.55
CA ARG A 159 -8.18 -1.28 -15.71
C ARG A 159 -8.79 0.09 -15.94
N ALA A 160 -8.01 1.10 -15.66
CA ALA A 160 -8.35 2.48 -15.97
C ALA A 160 -8.73 2.65 -17.46
N ASP A 161 -9.88 3.25 -17.75
CA ASP A 161 -10.24 3.65 -19.11
C ASP A 161 -9.42 4.88 -19.53
N VAL A 162 -8.32 4.62 -20.23
CA VAL A 162 -7.35 5.66 -20.65
C VAL A 162 -8.01 6.70 -21.56
N SER A 163 -8.95 6.31 -22.42
CA SER A 163 -9.66 7.25 -23.32
C SER A 163 -10.54 8.21 -22.53
N ALA A 164 -11.31 7.67 -21.59
CA ALA A 164 -12.14 8.49 -20.72
C ALA A 164 -11.29 9.38 -19.79
N MET A 165 -10.16 8.87 -19.27
CA MET A 165 -9.21 9.67 -18.48
C MET A 165 -8.68 10.86 -19.29
N ARG A 166 -8.29 10.64 -20.55
CA ARG A 166 -7.83 11.70 -21.47
C ARG A 166 -8.89 12.80 -21.64
N SER A 167 -10.14 12.40 -21.79
CA SER A 167 -11.27 13.33 -21.98
C SER A 167 -11.58 14.17 -20.72
N CYS A 168 -11.15 13.73 -19.54
CA CYS A 168 -11.31 14.45 -18.28
C CYS A 168 -10.17 15.43 -17.95
N VAL A 169 -9.07 15.41 -18.73
CA VAL A 169 -7.93 16.31 -18.53
C VAL A 169 -8.23 17.67 -19.15
N ASP A 170 -8.03 18.74 -18.38
CA ASP A 170 -8.17 20.14 -18.79
C ASP A 170 -6.97 20.98 -18.33
N GLU A 171 -7.06 22.30 -18.54
CA GLU A 171 -6.01 23.25 -18.16
C GLU A 171 -5.77 23.36 -16.64
N ASN A 172 -6.73 22.94 -15.82
CA ASN A 172 -6.64 22.94 -14.36
C ASN A 172 -6.19 21.57 -13.79
N THR A 173 -6.00 20.56 -14.63
CA THR A 173 -5.54 19.25 -14.19
C THR A 173 -4.08 19.32 -13.74
N VAL A 174 -3.81 18.90 -12.50
CA VAL A 174 -2.47 18.88 -11.92
C VAL A 174 -1.87 17.49 -11.86
N LEU A 175 -2.72 16.45 -11.83
CA LEU A 175 -2.30 15.07 -11.59
C LEU A 175 -3.20 14.10 -12.35
N ILE A 176 -2.57 13.08 -12.94
CA ILE A 176 -3.24 11.86 -13.40
C ILE A 176 -2.65 10.67 -12.66
N VAL A 177 -3.48 9.66 -12.33
CA VAL A 177 -3.09 8.54 -11.48
C VAL A 177 -3.35 7.21 -12.18
N GLY A 178 -2.39 6.29 -12.10
CA GLY A 178 -2.55 4.87 -12.38
C GLY A 178 -2.00 4.04 -11.24
N SER A 179 -2.40 2.78 -11.14
CA SER A 179 -1.98 1.87 -10.06
C SER A 179 -1.26 0.64 -10.60
N ALA A 180 -0.25 0.18 -9.86
CA ALA A 180 0.54 -0.99 -10.24
C ALA A 180 0.78 -1.93 -9.03
N PRO A 181 -0.14 -2.91 -8.79
CA PRO A 181 -1.51 -3.00 -9.28
C PRO A 181 -2.49 -2.15 -8.46
N GLN A 182 -3.69 -1.94 -8.98
CA GLN A 182 -4.77 -1.40 -8.16
C GLN A 182 -5.19 -2.43 -7.09
N TYR A 183 -5.62 -1.95 -5.91
CA TYR A 183 -5.94 -2.82 -4.79
C TYR A 183 -7.19 -3.70 -5.05
N PRO A 184 -8.32 -3.17 -5.57
CA PRO A 184 -9.57 -3.93 -5.58
C PRO A 184 -9.47 -5.28 -6.32
N GLN A 185 -9.07 -5.31 -7.58
CA GLN A 185 -9.03 -6.52 -8.40
C GLN A 185 -7.61 -7.03 -8.70
N GLY A 186 -6.58 -6.25 -8.34
CA GLY A 186 -5.18 -6.67 -8.46
C GLY A 186 -4.60 -6.58 -9.87
N VAL A 187 -5.21 -5.80 -10.77
CA VAL A 187 -4.69 -5.59 -12.14
C VAL A 187 -3.82 -4.34 -12.24
N VAL A 188 -2.83 -4.37 -13.12
CA VAL A 188 -1.94 -3.24 -13.42
C VAL A 188 -2.58 -2.36 -14.49
N ASP A 189 -2.75 -1.06 -14.21
CA ASP A 189 -3.24 -0.10 -15.19
C ASP A 189 -2.26 0.09 -16.37
N ASP A 190 -2.73 0.57 -17.51
CA ASP A 190 -1.86 0.94 -18.64
C ASP A 190 -1.08 2.24 -18.31
N ILE A 191 -0.04 2.06 -17.51
CA ILE A 191 0.81 3.17 -17.03
C ILE A 191 1.48 3.91 -18.19
N VAL A 192 1.83 3.21 -19.28
CA VAL A 192 2.46 3.83 -20.45
C VAL A 192 1.52 4.84 -21.09
N SER A 193 0.27 4.45 -21.33
CA SER A 193 -0.72 5.34 -21.93
C SER A 193 -1.14 6.47 -21.00
N ILE A 194 -1.28 6.21 -19.70
CA ILE A 194 -1.59 7.23 -18.69
C ILE A 194 -0.44 8.26 -18.58
N ALA A 195 0.80 7.80 -18.52
CA ALA A 195 1.97 8.67 -18.45
C ALA A 195 2.13 9.51 -19.73
N LYS A 196 1.74 8.96 -20.90
CA LYS A 196 1.72 9.72 -22.14
C LYS A 196 0.73 10.89 -22.09
N ILE A 197 -0.46 10.70 -21.51
CA ILE A 197 -1.42 11.80 -21.30
C ILE A 197 -0.77 12.89 -20.45
N ALA A 198 -0.10 12.51 -19.35
CA ALA A 198 0.57 13.45 -18.48
C ALA A 198 1.66 14.25 -19.21
N SER A 199 2.46 13.57 -20.04
CA SER A 199 3.51 14.21 -20.83
C SER A 199 2.95 15.19 -21.84
N ASP A 200 1.91 14.79 -22.59
CA ASP A 200 1.24 15.63 -23.59
C ASP A 200 0.64 16.90 -22.95
N ALA A 201 0.01 16.75 -21.77
CA ALA A 201 -0.60 17.85 -21.03
C ALA A 201 0.41 18.61 -20.12
N LYS A 202 1.64 18.10 -19.98
CA LYS A 202 2.70 18.61 -19.07
C LYS A 202 2.24 18.70 -17.62
N ILE A 203 1.48 17.72 -17.16
CA ILE A 203 1.00 17.55 -15.78
C ILE A 203 1.78 16.43 -15.08
N ASN A 204 1.52 16.21 -13.79
CA ASN A 204 2.13 15.09 -13.07
C ASN A 204 1.41 13.78 -13.37
N CYS A 205 2.18 12.67 -13.40
CA CYS A 205 1.67 11.29 -13.37
C CYS A 205 2.18 10.62 -12.11
N HIS A 206 1.28 10.13 -11.26
CA HIS A 206 1.66 9.31 -10.11
C HIS A 206 1.26 7.86 -10.33
N VAL A 207 2.18 6.94 -10.03
CA VAL A 207 1.90 5.50 -10.00
C VAL A 207 1.76 5.07 -8.54
N ASP A 208 0.58 4.63 -8.16
CA ASP A 208 0.38 3.97 -6.87
C ASP A 208 0.82 2.51 -6.97
N ALA A 209 2.05 2.24 -6.56
CA ALA A 209 2.61 0.90 -6.44
C ALA A 209 2.77 0.48 -4.96
N CYS A 210 1.95 1.01 -4.07
CA CYS A 210 1.95 0.65 -2.65
C CYS A 210 1.80 -0.86 -2.43
N MET A 211 1.07 -1.55 -3.31
CA MET A 211 0.92 -3.01 -3.28
C MET A 211 1.99 -3.75 -4.09
N GLY A 212 2.34 -3.21 -5.27
CA GLY A 212 3.15 -3.93 -6.24
C GLY A 212 4.62 -3.54 -6.30
N GLY A 213 5.03 -2.43 -5.69
CA GLY A 213 6.38 -1.89 -5.88
C GLY A 213 7.52 -2.83 -5.47
N VAL A 214 7.26 -3.77 -4.57
CA VAL A 214 8.19 -4.88 -4.28
C VAL A 214 7.86 -6.09 -5.17
N THR A 215 6.63 -6.58 -5.14
CA THR A 215 6.27 -7.85 -5.77
C THR A 215 6.42 -7.83 -7.28
N LEU A 216 6.02 -6.76 -7.98
CA LEU A 216 6.14 -6.68 -9.44
C LEU A 216 7.62 -6.72 -9.88
N ALA A 217 8.52 -6.02 -9.17
CA ALA A 217 9.94 -6.04 -9.48
C ALA A 217 10.55 -7.46 -9.39
N TYR A 218 10.10 -8.27 -8.44
CA TYR A 218 10.56 -9.65 -8.31
C TYR A 218 9.83 -10.62 -9.22
N LEU A 219 8.55 -10.39 -9.55
CA LEU A 219 7.81 -11.21 -10.54
C LEU A 219 8.45 -11.09 -11.93
N GLU A 220 8.87 -9.90 -12.35
CA GLU A 220 9.67 -9.71 -13.59
C GLU A 220 10.93 -10.57 -13.58
N ARG A 221 11.65 -10.61 -12.46
CA ARG A 221 12.86 -11.42 -12.29
C ARG A 221 12.59 -12.92 -12.21
N LEU A 222 11.38 -13.31 -11.83
CA LEU A 222 10.90 -14.69 -11.89
C LEU A 222 10.45 -15.10 -13.31
N GLY A 223 10.51 -14.17 -14.28
CA GLY A 223 10.22 -14.41 -15.68
C GLY A 223 8.76 -14.16 -16.06
N GLU A 224 7.95 -13.56 -15.15
CA GLU A 224 6.59 -13.18 -15.49
C GLU A 224 6.55 -11.93 -16.39
N LYS A 225 5.59 -11.89 -17.30
CA LYS A 225 5.37 -10.75 -18.18
C LYS A 225 4.54 -9.68 -17.45
N ILE A 226 5.22 -8.68 -16.93
CA ILE A 226 4.59 -7.53 -16.29
C ILE A 226 4.59 -6.35 -17.27
N ALA A 227 3.45 -5.65 -17.41
CA ALA A 227 3.40 -4.42 -18.18
C ALA A 227 4.31 -3.35 -17.55
N PRO A 228 4.95 -2.44 -18.31
CA PRO A 228 5.80 -1.39 -17.76
C PRO A 228 5.04 -0.51 -16.77
N TRP A 229 5.59 -0.30 -15.57
CA TRP A 229 4.84 0.28 -14.46
C TRP A 229 5.58 1.30 -13.60
N ASN A 230 6.93 1.38 -13.70
CA ASN A 230 7.76 2.12 -12.76
C ASN A 230 8.29 3.44 -13.36
N LEU A 231 9.25 4.09 -12.68
CA LEU A 231 9.85 5.36 -13.12
C LEU A 231 10.60 5.30 -14.45
N GLN A 232 10.84 4.12 -15.00
CA GLN A 232 11.42 3.99 -16.33
C GLN A 232 10.40 4.29 -17.44
N VAL A 233 9.10 4.31 -17.14
CA VAL A 233 8.06 4.73 -18.08
C VAL A 233 8.15 6.25 -18.26
N PRO A 234 8.42 6.75 -19.48
CA PRO A 234 8.49 8.18 -19.74
C PRO A 234 7.19 8.90 -19.38
N GLY A 235 7.29 9.97 -18.61
CA GLY A 235 6.12 10.74 -18.16
C GLY A 235 5.66 10.43 -16.73
N VAL A 236 6.09 9.33 -16.13
CA VAL A 236 5.87 9.08 -14.70
C VAL A 236 6.65 10.10 -13.88
N SER A 237 5.97 10.89 -13.06
CA SER A 237 6.55 11.96 -12.23
C SER A 237 6.90 11.46 -10.83
N SER A 238 6.11 10.55 -10.29
CA SER A 238 6.30 9.98 -8.95
C SER A 238 5.68 8.60 -8.83
N ILE A 239 6.16 7.83 -7.84
CA ILE A 239 5.69 6.50 -7.52
C ILE A 239 5.77 6.25 -6.02
N SER A 240 4.85 5.48 -5.46
CA SER A 240 4.84 5.09 -4.05
C SER A 240 4.95 3.58 -3.86
N VAL A 241 5.65 3.14 -2.80
CA VAL A 241 5.75 1.74 -2.38
C VAL A 241 5.65 1.62 -0.88
N ASP A 242 4.85 0.66 -0.38
CA ASP A 242 4.72 0.42 1.05
C ASP A 242 5.65 -0.71 1.51
N LEU A 243 6.69 -0.34 2.24
CA LEU A 243 7.63 -1.30 2.82
C LEU A 243 6.98 -2.15 3.92
N HIS A 244 6.00 -1.58 4.66
CA HIS A 244 5.23 -2.29 5.67
C HIS A 244 4.14 -3.23 5.10
N LYS A 245 4.11 -3.40 3.75
CA LYS A 245 3.33 -4.42 3.06
C LYS A 245 4.26 -5.55 2.61
N PHE A 246 4.52 -5.70 1.34
CA PHE A 246 5.40 -6.76 0.82
C PHE A 246 6.90 -6.52 1.07
N GLY A 247 7.28 -5.38 1.67
CA GLY A 247 8.59 -5.20 2.27
C GLY A 247 8.73 -5.87 3.64
N TYR A 248 7.63 -6.35 4.23
CA TYR A 248 7.56 -7.10 5.50
C TYR A 248 8.13 -6.37 6.72
N THR A 249 8.17 -5.05 6.67
CA THR A 249 8.68 -4.21 7.76
C THR A 249 7.59 -3.87 8.78
N SER A 250 7.95 -3.35 9.93
CA SER A 250 6.99 -2.81 10.90
C SER A 250 6.13 -1.72 10.26
N LYS A 251 4.88 -1.58 10.72
CA LYS A 251 3.97 -0.53 10.25
C LYS A 251 4.59 0.86 10.41
N GLY A 252 4.23 1.78 9.51
CA GLY A 252 4.78 3.13 9.52
C GLY A 252 5.96 3.33 8.55
N ALA A 253 6.16 2.45 7.57
CA ALA A 253 7.22 2.55 6.57
C ALA A 253 6.68 2.45 5.14
N SER A 254 6.85 3.53 4.36
CA SER A 254 6.57 3.64 2.94
C SER A 254 7.61 4.56 2.29
N VAL A 255 7.73 4.52 0.99
CA VAL A 255 8.59 5.44 0.23
C VAL A 255 7.77 6.08 -0.88
N ILE A 256 7.87 7.40 -1.01
CA ILE A 256 7.54 8.11 -2.23
C ILE A 256 8.82 8.44 -2.98
N MET A 257 8.85 8.18 -4.28
CA MET A 257 9.97 8.47 -5.16
C MET A 257 9.52 9.37 -6.30
N TYR A 258 10.26 10.43 -6.56
CA TYR A 258 10.05 11.34 -7.69
C TYR A 258 11.08 11.10 -8.78
N ALA A 259 10.68 11.29 -10.02
CA ALA A 259 11.57 11.15 -11.18
C ALA A 259 12.73 12.16 -11.15
N SER A 260 12.59 13.29 -10.43
CA SER A 260 13.66 14.27 -10.27
C SER A 260 13.62 15.01 -8.93
N LYS A 261 14.79 15.56 -8.55
CA LYS A 261 14.93 16.45 -7.38
C LYS A 261 14.04 17.70 -7.51
N HIS A 262 13.86 18.21 -8.72
CA HIS A 262 12.97 19.33 -8.99
C HIS A 262 11.52 19.01 -8.62
N LEU A 263 10.98 17.88 -9.07
CA LEU A 263 9.63 17.45 -8.72
C LEU A 263 9.47 17.24 -7.21
N ARG A 264 10.48 16.63 -6.55
CA ARG A 264 10.47 16.46 -5.10
C ARG A 264 10.49 17.76 -4.32
N SER A 265 11.06 18.85 -4.85
CA SER A 265 11.16 20.12 -4.12
C SER A 265 9.79 20.69 -3.73
N TYR A 266 8.73 20.38 -4.47
CA TYR A 266 7.36 20.78 -4.17
C TYR A 266 6.69 19.96 -3.06
N GLN A 267 7.32 18.87 -2.59
CA GLN A 267 6.81 18.10 -1.46
C GLN A 267 6.97 18.81 -0.12
N GLY A 268 8.10 19.48 0.09
CA GLY A 268 8.46 20.09 1.35
C GLY A 268 7.59 21.29 1.75
N PHE A 269 7.56 21.56 3.05
CA PHE A 269 7.06 22.80 3.62
C PHE A 269 8.17 23.44 4.44
N VAL A 270 8.38 24.74 4.27
CA VAL A 270 9.39 25.52 5.02
C VAL A 270 8.78 26.86 5.40
N THR A 271 8.97 27.28 6.64
CA THR A 271 8.60 28.61 7.12
C THR A 271 9.60 29.11 8.15
N SER A 272 9.76 30.43 8.22
CA SER A 272 10.44 31.14 9.30
C SER A 272 9.51 32.14 10.01
N ASP A 273 8.24 32.15 9.63
CA ASP A 273 7.23 33.08 10.14
C ASP A 273 6.55 32.50 11.41
N TRP A 274 7.37 32.27 12.43
CA TRP A 274 6.95 31.90 13.77
C TRP A 274 8.09 32.05 14.78
N LEU A 275 7.78 32.10 16.08
CA LEU A 275 8.79 32.41 17.14
C LEU A 275 9.80 31.27 17.39
N GLY A 276 9.58 30.08 16.90
CA GLY A 276 10.51 28.94 17.01
C GLY A 276 11.64 28.93 15.99
N GLY A 277 11.71 29.92 15.08
CA GLY A 277 12.74 30.03 14.05
C GLY A 277 12.39 29.31 12.76
N MET A 278 13.37 28.73 12.08
CA MET A 278 13.14 28.01 10.84
C MET A 278 12.52 26.63 11.11
N TYR A 279 11.39 26.34 10.47
CA TYR A 279 10.75 25.02 10.48
C TYR A 279 10.68 24.46 9.07
N GLY A 280 11.15 23.23 8.90
CA GLY A 280 11.07 22.48 7.65
C GLY A 280 10.51 21.08 7.88
N SER A 281 9.58 20.65 7.01
CA SER A 281 9.02 19.29 7.04
C SER A 281 8.81 18.78 5.63
N SER A 282 9.27 17.57 5.35
CA SER A 282 9.07 16.90 4.05
C SER A 282 7.89 15.94 4.03
N GLY A 283 7.19 15.75 5.14
CA GLY A 283 6.03 14.87 5.28
C GLY A 283 4.85 15.58 5.93
N VAL A 284 3.79 14.82 6.18
CA VAL A 284 2.61 15.31 6.93
C VAL A 284 2.90 15.33 8.44
N LEU A 285 3.68 14.37 8.91
CA LEU A 285 4.01 14.28 10.34
C LEU A 285 5.13 15.25 10.70
N GLY A 286 5.01 15.86 11.87
CA GLY A 286 6.11 16.55 12.55
C GLY A 286 7.05 15.52 13.20
N THR A 287 7.01 15.43 14.54
CA THR A 287 7.71 14.40 15.29
C THR A 287 7.22 13.00 14.89
N LYS A 288 8.15 12.13 14.55
CA LYS A 288 7.90 10.71 14.26
C LYS A 288 9.03 9.84 14.77
N SER A 289 8.70 8.63 15.23
CA SER A 289 9.69 7.65 15.70
C SER A 289 10.62 7.21 14.58
N GLY A 290 11.89 7.01 14.89
CA GLY A 290 12.87 6.35 14.03
C GLY A 290 12.65 4.83 13.89
N GLY A 291 11.82 4.24 14.74
CA GLY A 291 11.62 2.78 14.80
C GLY A 291 11.18 2.16 13.48
N SER A 292 10.20 2.74 12.78
CA SER A 292 9.76 2.23 11.48
C SER A 292 10.83 2.34 10.39
N MET A 293 11.67 3.37 10.44
CA MET A 293 12.79 3.54 9.51
C MET A 293 13.87 2.48 9.75
N ALA A 294 14.23 2.27 11.02
CA ALA A 294 15.21 1.25 11.42
C ALA A 294 14.72 -0.16 11.11
N SER A 295 13.42 -0.43 11.36
CA SER A 295 12.79 -1.69 10.99
C SER A 295 12.87 -1.94 9.48
N ALA A 296 12.59 -0.92 8.65
CA ALA A 296 12.69 -1.04 7.20
C ALA A 296 14.12 -1.38 6.76
N TRP A 297 15.09 -0.64 7.25
CA TRP A 297 16.51 -0.88 6.96
C TRP A 297 16.95 -2.29 7.37
N ALA A 298 16.60 -2.70 8.59
CA ALA A 298 16.99 -3.99 9.13
C ALA A 298 16.38 -5.17 8.36
N VAL A 299 15.09 -5.12 8.06
CA VAL A 299 14.41 -6.19 7.32
C VAL A 299 14.93 -6.28 5.88
N MET A 300 15.16 -5.14 5.20
CA MET A 300 15.71 -5.14 3.84
C MET A 300 17.10 -5.78 3.79
N HIS A 301 17.94 -5.53 4.77
CA HIS A 301 19.26 -6.17 4.88
C HIS A 301 19.18 -7.63 5.32
N PHE A 302 18.27 -7.96 6.24
CA PHE A 302 18.10 -9.32 6.74
C PHE A 302 17.56 -10.28 5.67
N LEU A 303 16.56 -9.85 4.91
CA LEU A 303 16.00 -10.64 3.82
C LEU A 303 16.93 -10.68 2.62
N GLY A 304 17.58 -9.56 2.32
CA GLY A 304 18.39 -9.44 1.11
C GLY A 304 17.58 -9.67 -0.17
N ASP A 305 18.24 -9.63 -1.26
CA ASP A 305 17.63 -9.80 -2.58
C ASP A 305 17.06 -11.22 -2.80
N ASP A 306 17.77 -12.24 -2.36
CA ASP A 306 17.37 -13.64 -2.44
C ASP A 306 16.15 -13.96 -1.55
N GLY A 307 16.08 -13.35 -0.38
CA GLY A 307 14.92 -13.46 0.51
C GLY A 307 13.63 -12.90 -0.12
N TYR A 308 13.71 -11.70 -0.68
CA TYR A 308 12.55 -11.11 -1.39
C TYR A 308 12.15 -11.93 -2.61
N LEU A 309 13.11 -12.44 -3.40
CA LEU A 309 12.81 -13.31 -4.54
C LEU A 309 12.08 -14.58 -4.11
N ARG A 310 12.56 -15.24 -3.05
CA ARG A 310 11.95 -16.44 -2.49
C ARG A 310 10.53 -16.16 -1.95
N LEU A 311 10.35 -15.10 -1.17
CA LEU A 311 9.06 -14.74 -0.58
C LEU A 311 8.03 -14.34 -1.63
N THR A 312 8.46 -13.63 -2.68
CA THR A 312 7.58 -13.27 -3.81
C THR A 312 7.15 -14.52 -4.57
N ARG A 313 8.06 -15.48 -4.81
CA ARG A 313 7.71 -16.76 -5.43
C ARG A 313 6.66 -17.52 -4.62
N GLN A 314 6.86 -17.66 -3.31
CA GLN A 314 5.90 -18.33 -2.41
C GLN A 314 4.52 -17.64 -2.43
N ALA A 315 4.50 -16.33 -2.34
CA ALA A 315 3.25 -15.56 -2.41
C ALA A 315 2.55 -15.75 -3.76
N ARG A 316 3.31 -15.76 -4.86
CA ARG A 316 2.77 -15.97 -6.21
C ARG A 316 2.21 -17.37 -6.41
N GLU A 317 2.94 -18.39 -6.01
CA GLU A 317 2.49 -19.78 -6.06
C GLU A 317 1.19 -19.97 -5.28
N ALA A 318 1.12 -19.45 -4.06
CA ALA A 318 -0.09 -19.45 -3.25
C ALA A 318 -1.26 -18.71 -3.94
N THR A 319 -0.99 -17.57 -4.58
CA THR A 319 -2.02 -16.82 -5.32
C THR A 319 -2.57 -17.62 -6.49
N LEU A 320 -1.71 -18.26 -7.26
CA LEU A 320 -2.12 -19.07 -8.42
C LEU A 320 -2.87 -20.33 -7.98
N GLN A 321 -2.47 -20.96 -6.89
CA GLN A 321 -3.18 -22.09 -6.30
C GLN A 321 -4.57 -21.69 -5.85
N LEU A 322 -4.71 -20.57 -5.12
CA LEU A 322 -6.01 -20.05 -4.70
C LEU A 322 -6.89 -19.69 -5.90
N ALA A 323 -6.33 -19.02 -6.91
CA ALA A 323 -7.05 -18.71 -8.14
C ALA A 323 -7.58 -19.98 -8.85
N SER A 324 -6.78 -21.05 -8.88
CA SER A 324 -7.21 -22.34 -9.42
C SER A 324 -8.38 -22.94 -8.63
N ILE A 325 -8.33 -22.85 -7.30
CA ILE A 325 -9.42 -23.31 -6.41
C ILE A 325 -10.71 -22.56 -6.71
N ILE A 326 -10.65 -21.22 -6.81
CA ILE A 326 -11.83 -20.39 -7.14
C ILE A 326 -12.40 -20.78 -8.52
N ARG A 327 -11.57 -20.93 -9.55
CA ARG A 327 -12.03 -21.31 -10.90
C ARG A 327 -12.73 -22.69 -10.94
N ASN A 328 -12.32 -23.59 -10.06
CA ASN A 328 -12.89 -24.93 -9.95
C ASN A 328 -14.12 -25.00 -9.02
N SER A 329 -14.52 -23.90 -8.40
CA SER A 329 -15.70 -23.78 -7.56
C SER A 329 -16.87 -23.23 -8.37
N PRO A 330 -17.93 -24.00 -8.65
CA PRO A 330 -19.01 -23.55 -9.54
C PRO A 330 -19.79 -22.34 -9.00
N GLU A 331 -19.76 -22.10 -7.70
CA GLU A 331 -20.46 -21.00 -7.04
C GLU A 331 -19.68 -19.69 -7.04
N LEU A 332 -18.37 -19.75 -7.36
CA LEU A 332 -17.45 -18.60 -7.25
C LEU A 332 -16.90 -18.21 -8.63
N VAL A 333 -16.53 -16.93 -8.76
CA VAL A 333 -15.89 -16.39 -9.96
C VAL A 333 -14.78 -15.42 -9.59
N LEU A 334 -13.62 -15.54 -10.26
CA LEU A 334 -12.58 -14.52 -10.19
C LEU A 334 -13.08 -13.23 -10.86
N ARG A 335 -12.86 -12.09 -10.23
CA ARG A 335 -13.17 -10.78 -10.85
C ARG A 335 -12.15 -10.42 -11.91
N ALA A 336 -10.89 -10.79 -11.70
CA ALA A 336 -9.79 -10.64 -12.66
C ALA A 336 -8.80 -11.79 -12.52
N GLU A 337 -8.03 -12.05 -13.57
CA GLU A 337 -6.86 -12.92 -13.47
C GLU A 337 -5.77 -12.22 -12.65
N PRO A 338 -5.18 -12.88 -11.65
CA PRO A 338 -4.16 -12.26 -10.81
C PRO A 338 -2.89 -11.91 -11.58
N GLU A 339 -2.55 -10.62 -11.65
CA GLU A 339 -1.30 -10.13 -12.26
C GLU A 339 -0.18 -9.94 -11.24
N SER A 340 -0.51 -10.07 -9.97
CA SER A 340 0.43 -9.95 -8.85
C SER A 340 0.11 -11.01 -7.79
N THR A 341 0.22 -10.64 -6.53
CA THR A 341 -0.13 -11.44 -5.36
C THR A 341 -1.46 -11.00 -4.74
N LEU A 342 -2.30 -10.30 -5.51
CA LEU A 342 -3.65 -9.90 -5.16
C LEU A 342 -4.67 -10.71 -5.93
N LEU A 343 -5.76 -11.07 -5.30
CA LEU A 343 -6.84 -11.85 -5.88
C LEU A 343 -8.18 -11.33 -5.37
N CYS A 344 -9.15 -11.21 -6.29
CA CYS A 344 -10.50 -10.80 -5.97
C CYS A 344 -11.50 -11.77 -6.61
N PHE A 345 -12.47 -12.23 -5.82
CA PHE A 345 -13.51 -13.14 -6.29
C PHE A 345 -14.87 -12.80 -5.69
N GLY A 346 -15.93 -13.26 -6.32
CA GLY A 346 -17.30 -13.06 -5.88
C GLY A 346 -18.17 -14.28 -6.18
N ALA A 347 -19.46 -14.16 -5.94
CA ALA A 347 -20.41 -15.17 -6.33
C ALA A 347 -20.54 -15.23 -7.86
N GLN A 348 -20.65 -16.46 -8.42
CA GLN A 348 -20.98 -16.67 -9.84
C GLN A 348 -22.38 -16.13 -10.15
N ASP A 349 -23.34 -16.41 -9.27
CA ASP A 349 -24.68 -15.83 -9.28
C ASP A 349 -24.95 -15.14 -7.93
N PRO A 350 -24.99 -13.80 -7.88
CA PRO A 350 -25.25 -13.05 -6.65
C PRO A 350 -26.65 -13.27 -6.04
N ASN A 351 -27.60 -13.80 -6.83
CA ASN A 351 -28.94 -14.11 -6.32
C ASN A 351 -28.96 -15.46 -5.54
N SER A 352 -28.03 -16.34 -5.88
CA SER A 352 -27.94 -17.67 -5.26
C SER A 352 -26.97 -17.72 -4.09
N LEU A 353 -25.91 -16.90 -4.10
CA LEU A 353 -24.90 -16.89 -3.05
C LEU A 353 -24.56 -15.46 -2.59
N ASN A 354 -24.79 -15.18 -1.33
CA ASN A 354 -24.31 -13.96 -0.69
C ASN A 354 -22.82 -14.14 -0.27
N VAL A 355 -21.90 -13.57 -1.04
CA VAL A 355 -20.45 -13.70 -0.77
C VAL A 355 -20.03 -13.03 0.54
N PHE A 356 -20.76 -12.03 1.05
CA PHE A 356 -20.48 -11.44 2.36
C PHE A 356 -20.87 -12.35 3.51
N ALA A 357 -21.94 -13.15 3.36
CA ALA A 357 -22.26 -14.21 4.31
C ALA A 357 -21.17 -15.30 4.33
N VAL A 358 -20.56 -15.60 3.17
CA VAL A 358 -19.39 -16.50 3.12
C VAL A 358 -18.22 -15.92 3.94
N ALA A 359 -17.99 -14.61 3.87
CA ALA A 359 -16.95 -13.96 4.69
C ALA A 359 -17.27 -14.00 6.19
N ASP A 360 -18.56 -13.93 6.58
CA ASP A 360 -18.98 -14.13 7.98
C ASP A 360 -18.67 -15.55 8.47
N GLU A 361 -18.95 -16.56 7.64
CA GLU A 361 -18.63 -17.96 7.96
C GLU A 361 -17.11 -18.21 8.03
N LEU A 362 -16.32 -17.60 7.13
CA LEU A 362 -14.85 -17.61 7.21
C LEU A 362 -14.34 -16.94 8.50
N SER A 363 -14.97 -15.84 8.91
CA SER A 363 -14.62 -15.15 10.16
C SER A 363 -14.87 -16.02 11.39
N LYS A 364 -15.97 -16.78 11.42
CA LYS A 364 -16.25 -17.76 12.49
C LYS A 364 -15.19 -18.86 12.56
N ARG A 365 -14.55 -19.19 11.42
CA ARG A 365 -13.43 -20.13 11.31
C ARG A 365 -12.07 -19.49 11.55
N GLY A 366 -12.05 -18.19 11.90
CA GLY A 366 -10.85 -17.43 12.28
C GLY A 366 -10.08 -16.81 11.11
N TRP A 367 -10.66 -16.75 9.90
CA TRP A 367 -10.07 -16.10 8.74
C TRP A 367 -10.56 -14.66 8.61
N TYR A 368 -9.69 -13.77 8.16
CA TYR A 368 -10.03 -12.41 7.78
C TYR A 368 -9.81 -12.21 6.28
N VAL A 369 -10.87 -11.83 5.58
CA VAL A 369 -10.86 -11.43 4.16
C VAL A 369 -11.56 -10.08 4.01
N ASP A 370 -11.08 -9.20 3.14
CA ASP A 370 -11.72 -7.92 2.91
C ASP A 370 -12.95 -8.06 2.00
N ARG A 371 -13.99 -7.28 2.31
CA ARG A 371 -15.20 -7.16 1.51
C ARG A 371 -15.11 -5.91 0.64
N GLN A 372 -15.54 -6.04 -0.61
CA GLN A 372 -15.53 -4.95 -1.60
C GLN A 372 -16.89 -4.87 -2.31
N THR A 373 -17.28 -3.66 -2.71
CA THR A 373 -18.51 -3.39 -3.45
C THR A 373 -18.40 -2.05 -4.19
N PRO A 374 -19.02 -1.84 -5.37
CA PRO A 374 -19.58 -2.84 -6.29
C PRO A 374 -18.51 -3.47 -7.21
N PRO A 375 -18.71 -4.68 -7.71
CA PRO A 375 -19.69 -5.67 -7.28
C PRO A 375 -19.26 -6.31 -5.96
N ASP A 376 -20.20 -6.93 -5.25
CA ASP A 376 -19.89 -7.65 -4.01
C ASP A 376 -18.84 -8.71 -4.26
N SER A 377 -17.75 -8.62 -3.51
CA SER A 377 -16.55 -9.42 -3.74
C SER A 377 -15.74 -9.58 -2.46
N LEU A 378 -14.89 -10.60 -2.42
CA LEU A 378 -13.88 -10.80 -1.39
C LEU A 378 -12.50 -10.59 -1.99
N HIS A 379 -11.67 -9.84 -1.27
CA HIS A 379 -10.29 -9.56 -1.67
C HIS A 379 -9.33 -10.34 -0.79
N CYS A 380 -8.32 -10.95 -1.43
CA CYS A 380 -7.21 -11.62 -0.77
C CYS A 380 -5.88 -10.97 -1.21
N THR A 381 -5.20 -10.35 -0.26
CA THR A 381 -3.78 -10.01 -0.36
C THR A 381 -2.97 -11.21 0.08
N VAL A 382 -2.43 -11.96 -0.89
CA VAL A 382 -1.69 -13.21 -0.62
C VAL A 382 -0.22 -12.88 -0.41
N ASN A 383 0.32 -13.25 0.75
CA ASN A 383 1.75 -13.08 1.06
C ASN A 383 2.39 -14.41 1.46
N ALA A 384 3.70 -14.45 1.66
CA ALA A 384 4.46 -15.68 1.77
C ALA A 384 3.97 -16.65 2.86
N ILE A 385 3.45 -16.14 3.99
CA ILE A 385 2.92 -16.97 5.08
C ILE A 385 1.72 -17.84 4.65
N HIS A 386 1.03 -17.47 3.57
CA HIS A 386 -0.13 -18.21 3.07
C HIS A 386 0.26 -19.44 2.27
N HIS A 387 1.52 -19.57 1.81
CA HIS A 387 1.95 -20.66 0.92
C HIS A 387 1.54 -22.05 1.44
N ASP A 388 1.77 -22.31 2.72
CA ASP A 388 1.42 -23.59 3.35
C ASP A 388 0.00 -23.61 3.96
N LYS A 389 -0.83 -22.60 3.67
CA LYS A 389 -2.17 -22.45 4.28
C LYS A 389 -3.31 -22.50 3.26
N ILE A 390 -3.00 -22.50 1.96
CA ILE A 390 -4.02 -22.41 0.91
C ILE A 390 -4.98 -23.60 0.95
N ASP A 391 -4.50 -24.82 1.16
CA ASP A 391 -5.38 -26.00 1.23
C ASP A 391 -6.32 -25.94 2.45
N TRP A 392 -5.82 -25.44 3.57
CA TRP A 392 -6.64 -25.23 4.75
C TRP A 392 -7.71 -24.14 4.52
N PHE A 393 -7.30 -23.00 3.98
CA PHE A 393 -8.23 -21.94 3.62
C PHE A 393 -9.28 -22.42 2.60
N ALA A 394 -8.87 -23.17 1.58
CA ALA A 394 -9.75 -23.71 0.55
C ALA A 394 -10.83 -24.65 1.14
N ASN A 395 -10.46 -25.49 2.10
CA ASN A 395 -11.41 -26.34 2.79
C ASN A 395 -12.42 -25.53 3.61
N ASP A 396 -11.94 -24.53 4.37
CA ASP A 396 -12.80 -23.64 5.14
C ASP A 396 -13.69 -22.77 4.23
N LEU A 397 -13.20 -22.33 3.07
CA LEU A 397 -13.97 -21.60 2.07
C LEU A 397 -15.12 -22.45 1.51
N ARG A 398 -14.82 -23.70 1.12
CA ARG A 398 -15.85 -24.64 0.62
C ARG A 398 -16.94 -24.86 1.67
N ASN A 399 -16.56 -25.21 2.89
CA ASN A 399 -17.50 -25.39 3.99
C ASN A 399 -18.32 -24.14 4.28
N SER A 400 -17.73 -22.95 4.11
CA SER A 400 -18.44 -21.68 4.29
C SER A 400 -19.47 -21.43 3.18
N VAL A 401 -19.14 -21.73 1.94
CA VAL A 401 -20.06 -21.65 0.79
C VAL A 401 -21.23 -22.62 0.99
N GLU A 402 -20.96 -23.89 1.31
CA GLU A 402 -21.98 -24.90 1.58
C GLU A 402 -22.93 -24.50 2.73
N THR A 403 -22.35 -23.93 3.81
CA THR A 403 -23.15 -23.44 4.94
C THR A 403 -24.11 -22.33 4.52
N VAL A 404 -23.65 -21.36 3.70
CA VAL A 404 -24.49 -20.24 3.25
C VAL A 404 -25.57 -20.73 2.28
N LEU A 405 -25.26 -21.65 1.37
CA LEU A 405 -26.24 -22.22 0.42
C LEU A 405 -27.33 -23.05 1.10
N SER A 406 -27.06 -23.59 2.30
CA SER A 406 -28.04 -24.39 3.07
C SER A 406 -28.99 -23.56 3.94
N GLN A 407 -28.80 -22.25 4.03
CA GLN A 407 -29.63 -21.32 4.79
C GLN A 407 -30.77 -20.74 3.94
#